data_5a1fcc78c881a5a3da9a7147124a2274
#
_entry.id   5a1fcc78c881a5a3da9a7147124a2274
#
_cell.length_a   1.000
_cell.length_b   1.000
_cell.length_c   1.000
_cell.angle_alpha   90.00
_cell.angle_beta   90.00
_cell.angle_gamma   90.00
#
_symmetry.space_group_name_H-M   'P 1'
#
loop_
_entity.id
_entity.type
_entity.pdbx_description
1 polymer ?
#
loop_
_entity_poly.entity_id
_entity_poly.type
_entity_poly.pdbx_seq_one_letter_code
_entity_poly.pdbx_strand_id
1 'polypeptide(L)'
;MKLELELDELWSFVFKKDCKRWVWIALCRQTRQIVAFVIGDRSAATCRKLWQQIPPGYRQAHGYTDFWEAYQKVIPADQHTACGKDSGLTAHVERWNNTLRQRLARFVRKTLSFSKSDYMHEVCLRLFIHRYNLSLLPKK
;
A
#
# COMPACT_ATOMS: atom_id res chain seq x y z
N MET A 1 -5.22 -4.47 22.53
CA MET A 1 -5.83 -4.66 21.19
C MET A 1 -4.80 -5.28 20.26
N LYS A 2 -5.17 -6.33 19.58
CA LYS A 2 -4.30 -7.00 18.62
C LYS A 2 -4.35 -6.26 17.27
N LEU A 3 -3.20 -5.74 16.84
CA LEU A 3 -3.12 -5.06 15.55
C LEU A 3 -2.91 -6.05 14.42
N GLU A 4 -3.58 -5.79 13.30
CA GLU A 4 -3.47 -6.59 12.09
C GLU A 4 -3.23 -5.68 10.90
N LEU A 5 -2.44 -6.14 9.94
CA LEU A 5 -2.11 -5.38 8.74
C LEU A 5 -2.70 -6.06 7.51
N GLU A 6 -3.12 -5.23 6.55
CA GLU A 6 -3.43 -5.67 5.20
C GLU A 6 -2.42 -5.03 4.28
N LEU A 7 -1.79 -5.82 3.41
CA LEU A 7 -0.77 -5.34 2.49
C LEU A 7 -1.19 -5.65 1.06
N ASP A 8 -0.95 -4.71 0.17
CA ASP A 8 -1.24 -4.89 -1.26
C ASP A 8 -0.32 -3.96 -2.06
N GLU A 9 -0.19 -4.26 -3.35
CA GLU A 9 0.54 -3.42 -4.28
C GLU A 9 -0.36 -3.07 -5.45
N LEU A 10 -0.22 -1.84 -5.96
CA LEU A 10 -0.97 -1.39 -7.12
C LEU A 10 -0.05 -0.79 -8.17
N TRP A 11 -0.43 -1.02 -9.43
CA TRP A 11 0.33 -0.54 -10.57
C TRP A 11 0.05 0.94 -10.82
N SER A 12 1.11 1.69 -11.11
CA SER A 12 1.06 3.07 -11.58
C SER A 12 2.19 3.30 -12.58
N PHE A 13 2.32 4.53 -13.09
CA PHE A 13 3.42 4.84 -13.99
C PHE A 13 3.87 6.29 -13.81
N VAL A 14 5.11 6.54 -14.22
CA VAL A 14 5.71 7.87 -14.24
C VAL A 14 6.09 8.16 -15.69
N PHE A 15 5.74 9.36 -16.18
CA PHE A 15 6.03 9.87 -17.52
C PHE A 15 5.30 9.12 -18.63
N LYS A 16 5.42 7.81 -18.75
CA LYS A 16 4.72 6.98 -19.75
C LYS A 16 4.41 5.60 -19.17
N LYS A 17 3.41 4.92 -19.76
CA LYS A 17 2.91 3.63 -19.25
C LYS A 17 3.98 2.54 -19.14
N ASP A 18 5.03 2.59 -19.97
CA ASP A 18 6.11 1.60 -19.91
C ASP A 18 7.00 1.81 -18.68
N CYS A 19 6.99 2.99 -18.09
CA CYS A 19 7.73 3.31 -16.89
C CYS A 19 6.88 2.98 -15.66
N LYS A 20 6.65 1.70 -15.42
CA LYS A 20 5.82 1.24 -14.32
C LYS A 20 6.45 1.53 -12.97
N ARG A 21 5.60 1.93 -12.03
CA ARG A 21 5.96 2.08 -10.62
C ARG A 21 4.89 1.40 -9.80
N TRP A 22 5.29 0.43 -9.02
CA TRP A 22 4.38 -0.26 -8.12
C TRP A 22 4.34 0.46 -6.79
N VAL A 23 3.14 0.73 -6.30
CA VAL A 23 2.92 1.32 -4.99
C VAL A 23 2.56 0.21 -4.03
N TRP A 24 3.37 0.03 -3.00
CA TRP A 24 3.17 -0.98 -1.97
C TRP A 24 2.63 -0.30 -0.71
N ILE A 25 1.55 -0.84 -0.16
CA ILE A 25 0.82 -0.23 0.95
C ILE A 25 0.68 -1.23 2.08
N ALA A 26 0.89 -0.78 3.31
CA ALA A 26 0.52 -1.50 4.51
C ALA A 26 -0.52 -0.67 5.27
N LEU A 27 -1.71 -1.24 5.47
CA LEU A 27 -2.85 -0.60 6.13
C LEU A 27 -3.14 -1.32 7.43
N CYS A 28 -3.31 -0.57 8.52
CA CYS A 28 -3.73 -1.12 9.80
C CYS A 28 -5.24 -1.36 9.77
N ARG A 29 -5.64 -2.61 9.98
CA ARG A 29 -7.05 -3.00 9.90
C ARG A 29 -7.90 -2.30 10.97
N GLN A 30 -7.39 -2.13 12.17
CA GLN A 30 -8.14 -1.58 13.29
C GLN A 30 -8.34 -0.07 13.19
N THR A 31 -7.32 0.67 12.77
CA THR A 31 -7.37 2.13 12.67
C THR A 31 -7.69 2.64 11.26
N ARG A 32 -7.56 1.79 10.26
CA ARG A 32 -7.67 2.12 8.82
C ARG A 32 -6.58 3.04 8.32
N GLN A 33 -5.58 3.35 9.13
CA GLN A 33 -4.47 4.21 8.73
C GLN A 33 -3.48 3.45 7.85
N ILE A 34 -2.86 4.18 6.92
CA ILE A 34 -1.71 3.69 6.17
C ILE A 34 -0.50 3.85 7.08
N VAL A 35 0.15 2.75 7.42
CA VAL A 35 1.29 2.75 8.35
C VAL A 35 2.63 2.72 7.65
N ALA A 36 2.66 2.30 6.38
CA ALA A 36 3.88 2.29 5.57
C ALA A 36 3.52 2.25 4.09
N PHE A 37 4.38 2.84 3.26
CA PHE A 37 4.26 2.73 1.81
C PHE A 37 5.64 2.81 1.17
N VAL A 38 5.76 2.21 -0.01
CA VAL A 38 6.98 2.26 -0.83
C VAL A 38 6.58 2.31 -2.28
N ILE A 39 7.32 3.06 -3.09
CA ILE A 39 7.17 3.05 -4.54
C ILE A 39 8.42 2.40 -5.14
N GLY A 40 8.24 1.43 -6.01
CA GLY A 40 9.33 0.73 -6.67
C GLY A 40 8.84 -0.28 -7.69
N ASP A 41 9.55 -1.37 -7.84
CA ASP A 41 9.13 -2.48 -8.69
C ASP A 41 8.28 -3.49 -7.92
N ARG A 42 7.91 -4.59 -8.56
CA ARG A 42 7.08 -5.63 -7.94
C ARG A 42 7.92 -6.78 -7.38
N SER A 43 9.16 -6.52 -6.98
CA SER A 43 10.10 -7.53 -6.51
C SER A 43 10.01 -7.75 -5.00
N ALA A 44 10.60 -8.87 -4.55
CA ALA A 44 10.76 -9.16 -3.12
C ALA A 44 11.64 -8.10 -2.43
N ALA A 45 12.60 -7.52 -3.15
CA ALA A 45 13.45 -6.47 -2.60
C ALA A 45 12.62 -5.23 -2.20
N THR A 46 11.67 -4.83 -3.05
CA THR A 46 10.79 -3.70 -2.75
C THR A 46 9.81 -4.06 -1.61
N CYS A 47 9.31 -5.28 -1.61
CA CYS A 47 8.47 -5.77 -0.51
C CYS A 47 9.22 -5.72 0.82
N ARG A 48 10.51 -6.08 0.81
CA ARG A 48 11.35 -6.01 2.02
C ARG A 48 11.51 -4.58 2.52
N LYS A 49 11.64 -3.61 1.61
CA LYS A 49 11.67 -2.19 1.98
C LYS A 49 10.37 -1.77 2.66
N LEU A 50 9.23 -2.20 2.15
CA LEU A 50 7.94 -1.94 2.79
C LEU A 50 7.92 -2.51 4.21
N TRP A 51 8.30 -3.77 4.35
CA TRP A 51 8.30 -4.45 5.65
C TRP A 51 9.20 -3.74 6.67
N GLN A 52 10.36 -3.27 6.22
CA GLN A 52 11.31 -2.54 7.06
C GLN A 52 10.79 -1.16 7.49
N GLN A 53 9.92 -0.55 6.71
CA GLN A 53 9.33 0.76 7.02
C GLN A 53 8.16 0.69 7.98
N ILE A 54 7.64 -0.49 8.26
CA ILE A 54 6.54 -0.65 9.20
C ILE A 54 7.04 -0.23 10.59
N PRO A 55 6.33 0.72 11.26
CA PRO A 55 6.77 1.21 12.56
C PRO A 55 6.88 0.09 13.61
N PRO A 56 7.79 0.24 14.60
CA PRO A 56 8.02 -0.82 15.60
C PRO A 56 6.75 -1.30 16.32
N GLY A 57 5.78 -0.43 16.54
CA GLY A 57 4.51 -0.81 17.16
C GLY A 57 3.67 -1.81 16.39
N TYR A 58 3.96 -1.98 15.08
CA TYR A 58 3.23 -2.91 14.20
C TYR A 58 4.06 -4.12 13.79
N ARG A 59 5.31 -4.25 14.24
CA ARG A 59 6.21 -5.32 13.76
C ARG A 59 5.77 -6.72 14.18
N GLN A 60 4.98 -6.84 15.21
CA GLN A 60 4.43 -8.11 15.68
C GLN A 60 3.04 -8.38 15.13
N ALA A 61 2.51 -7.46 14.31
CA ALA A 61 1.18 -7.59 13.75
C ALA A 61 1.14 -8.69 12.68
N HIS A 62 0.00 -9.39 12.62
CA HIS A 62 -0.24 -10.37 11.57
C HIS A 62 -0.58 -9.67 10.26
N GLY A 63 0.06 -10.06 9.17
CA GLY A 63 -0.15 -9.48 7.84
C GLY A 63 -0.98 -10.37 6.93
N TYR A 64 -1.99 -9.77 6.32
CA TYR A 64 -2.86 -10.44 5.33
C TYR A 64 -2.52 -9.89 3.95
N THR A 65 -2.25 -10.78 3.00
CA THR A 65 -1.87 -10.42 1.63
C THR A 65 -2.58 -11.33 0.63
N ASP A 66 -2.44 -11.04 -0.66
CA ASP A 66 -2.78 -11.99 -1.71
C ASP A 66 -1.67 -13.06 -1.84
N PHE A 67 -1.73 -13.86 -2.90
CA PHE A 67 -0.78 -14.97 -3.11
C PHE A 67 0.50 -14.55 -3.83
N TRP A 68 0.76 -13.24 -4.00
CA TRP A 68 1.99 -12.81 -4.65
C TRP A 68 3.22 -13.30 -3.88
N GLU A 69 4.12 -13.98 -4.58
CA GLU A 69 5.24 -14.70 -3.95
C GLU A 69 6.19 -13.82 -3.14
N ALA A 70 6.29 -12.52 -3.49
CA ALA A 70 7.17 -11.60 -2.78
C ALA A 70 6.83 -11.51 -1.29
N TYR A 71 5.54 -11.54 -0.95
CA TYR A 71 5.11 -11.49 0.44
C TYR A 71 5.58 -12.72 1.23
N GLN A 72 5.50 -13.89 0.60
CA GLN A 72 5.94 -15.14 1.25
C GLN A 72 7.45 -15.18 1.50
N LYS A 73 8.22 -14.49 0.67
CA LYS A 73 9.68 -14.41 0.81
C LYS A 73 10.12 -13.44 1.90
N VAL A 74 9.28 -12.48 2.28
CA VAL A 74 9.65 -11.37 3.15
C VAL A 74 9.01 -11.46 4.52
N ILE A 75 7.70 -11.77 4.58
CA ILE A 75 6.96 -11.78 5.84
C ILE A 75 7.17 -13.12 6.53
N PRO A 76 7.54 -13.14 7.83
CA PRO A 76 7.67 -14.40 8.57
C PRO A 76 6.39 -15.24 8.50
N ALA A 77 6.53 -16.54 8.29
CA ALA A 77 5.38 -17.41 8.06
C ALA A 77 4.37 -17.42 9.20
N ASP A 78 4.83 -17.25 10.43
CA ASP A 78 3.97 -17.19 11.62
C ASP A 78 3.20 -15.86 11.76
N GLN A 79 3.57 -14.86 10.97
CA GLN A 79 2.91 -13.55 10.94
C GLN A 79 2.17 -13.29 9.61
N HIS A 80 2.01 -14.30 8.77
CA HIS A 80 1.51 -14.10 7.41
C HIS A 80 0.38 -15.05 7.05
N THR A 81 -0.68 -14.50 6.48
CA THR A 81 -1.75 -15.28 5.85
C THR A 81 -1.94 -14.78 4.42
N ALA A 82 -1.67 -15.64 3.44
CA ALA A 82 -1.98 -15.38 2.04
C ALA A 82 -3.40 -15.87 1.77
N CYS A 83 -4.20 -15.06 1.07
CA CYS A 83 -5.62 -15.35 0.87
C CYS A 83 -6.11 -14.85 -0.48
N GLY A 84 -7.19 -15.44 -0.97
CA GLY A 84 -7.87 -14.97 -2.17
C GLY A 84 -8.73 -13.75 -1.91
N LYS A 85 -9.09 -13.04 -2.97
CA LYS A 85 -9.90 -11.82 -2.87
C LYS A 85 -11.30 -12.10 -2.34
N ASP A 86 -11.85 -13.28 -2.61
CA ASP A 86 -13.17 -13.68 -2.13
C ASP A 86 -13.23 -13.92 -0.62
N SER A 87 -12.08 -14.05 0.04
CA SER A 87 -12.03 -14.20 1.50
C SER A 87 -12.43 -12.94 2.26
N GLY A 88 -12.29 -11.77 1.65
CA GLY A 88 -12.53 -10.48 2.30
C GLY A 88 -11.42 -10.03 3.25
N LEU A 89 -10.36 -10.83 3.42
CA LEU A 89 -9.32 -10.54 4.41
C LEU A 89 -8.40 -9.38 4.03
N THR A 90 -8.39 -8.98 2.74
CA THR A 90 -7.67 -7.79 2.26
C THR A 90 -8.61 -6.71 1.73
N ALA A 91 -9.88 -6.75 2.15
CA ALA A 91 -10.91 -5.85 1.61
C ALA A 91 -10.63 -4.38 1.89
N HIS A 92 -10.04 -4.06 3.05
CA HIS A 92 -9.80 -2.66 3.43
C HIS A 92 -8.68 -2.02 2.61
N VAL A 93 -7.58 -2.73 2.39
CA VAL A 93 -6.48 -2.21 1.57
C VAL A 93 -6.91 -2.10 0.10
N GLU A 94 -7.70 -3.05 -0.40
CA GLU A 94 -8.22 -2.98 -1.77
C GLU A 94 -9.14 -1.77 -1.94
N ARG A 95 -10.00 -1.51 -0.96
CA ARG A 95 -10.88 -0.33 -0.97
C ARG A 95 -10.07 0.96 -0.95
N TRP A 96 -9.00 1.00 -0.16
CA TRP A 96 -8.12 2.16 -0.12
C TRP A 96 -7.44 2.39 -1.47
N ASN A 97 -6.98 1.32 -2.13
CA ASN A 97 -6.37 1.41 -3.46
C ASN A 97 -7.36 2.00 -4.47
N ASN A 98 -8.63 1.59 -4.42
CA ASN A 98 -9.67 2.16 -5.27
C ASN A 98 -9.92 3.64 -4.96
N THR A 99 -9.91 4.02 -3.70
CA THR A 99 -10.05 5.42 -3.28
C THR A 99 -8.89 6.26 -3.82
N LEU A 100 -7.67 5.77 -3.74
CA LEU A 100 -6.50 6.44 -4.31
C LEU A 100 -6.68 6.68 -5.82
N ARG A 101 -7.08 5.65 -6.55
CA ARG A 101 -7.29 5.75 -8.00
C ARG A 101 -8.40 6.73 -8.36
N GLN A 102 -9.46 6.80 -7.56
CA GLN A 102 -10.59 7.70 -7.80
C GLN A 102 -10.26 9.16 -7.50
N ARG A 103 -9.48 9.40 -6.45
CA ARG A 103 -9.23 10.76 -5.95
C ARG A 103 -7.95 11.39 -6.48
N LEU A 104 -6.99 10.58 -6.92
CA LEU A 104 -5.69 11.07 -7.36
C LEU A 104 -5.44 10.64 -8.80
N ALA A 105 -5.70 11.56 -9.75
CA ALA A 105 -5.64 11.27 -11.18
C ALA A 105 -4.30 10.71 -11.63
N ARG A 106 -3.20 11.12 -11.00
CA ARG A 106 -1.84 10.65 -11.34
C ARG A 106 -1.63 9.15 -11.15
N PHE A 107 -2.53 8.49 -10.39
CA PHE A 107 -2.46 7.06 -10.10
C PHE A 107 -3.51 6.25 -10.85
N VAL A 108 -4.24 6.89 -11.78
CA VAL A 108 -5.21 6.22 -12.65
C VAL A 108 -4.48 5.69 -13.88
N ARG A 109 -4.70 4.41 -14.22
CA ARG A 109 -3.98 3.73 -15.31
C ARG A 109 -4.22 4.32 -16.69
N LYS A 110 -5.36 5.00 -16.92
CA LYS A 110 -5.78 5.55 -18.22
C LYS A 110 -5.93 7.07 -18.17
N THR A 111 -5.04 7.76 -17.47
CA THR A 111 -5.13 9.21 -17.34
C THR A 111 -4.13 9.92 -18.24
N LEU A 112 -4.49 11.14 -18.65
CA LEU A 112 -3.54 12.08 -19.25
C LEU A 112 -2.76 12.87 -18.19
N SER A 113 -3.22 12.86 -16.94
CA SER A 113 -2.59 13.58 -15.82
C SER A 113 -1.63 12.66 -15.09
N PHE A 114 -0.57 12.23 -15.77
CA PHE A 114 0.45 11.35 -15.19
C PHE A 114 1.57 12.13 -14.50
N SER A 115 2.26 11.47 -13.57
CA SER A 115 3.44 12.04 -12.92
C SER A 115 4.61 12.11 -13.90
N LYS A 116 5.34 13.23 -13.86
CA LYS A 116 6.48 13.47 -14.77
C LYS A 116 7.84 13.15 -14.14
N SER A 117 7.87 12.77 -12.88
CA SER A 117 9.09 12.36 -12.20
C SER A 117 8.75 11.47 -11.01
N ASP A 118 9.72 10.65 -10.59
CA ASP A 118 9.58 9.84 -9.38
C ASP A 118 9.36 10.70 -8.14
N TYR A 119 10.06 11.83 -8.06
CA TYR A 119 9.91 12.77 -6.95
C TYR A 119 8.47 13.28 -6.84
N MET A 120 7.89 13.76 -7.95
CA MET A 120 6.51 14.25 -7.95
C MET A 120 5.51 13.16 -7.63
N HIS A 121 5.76 11.94 -8.12
CA HIS A 121 4.90 10.79 -7.86
C HIS A 121 4.87 10.48 -6.36
N GLU A 122 6.03 10.41 -5.73
CA GLU A 122 6.13 10.15 -4.30
C GLU A 122 5.54 11.28 -3.46
N VAL A 123 5.80 12.55 -3.81
CA VAL A 123 5.26 13.70 -3.08
C VAL A 123 3.74 13.68 -3.11
N CYS A 124 3.12 13.44 -4.28
CA CYS A 124 1.66 13.39 -4.39
C CYS A 124 1.07 12.27 -3.53
N LEU A 125 1.70 11.09 -3.55
CA LEU A 125 1.24 9.96 -2.75
C LEU A 125 1.39 10.26 -1.26
N ARG A 126 2.53 10.80 -0.84
CA ARG A 126 2.79 11.14 0.56
C ARG A 126 1.79 12.14 1.10
N LEU A 127 1.47 13.18 0.34
CA LEU A 127 0.46 14.16 0.72
C LEU A 127 -0.92 13.54 0.81
N PHE A 128 -1.27 12.68 -0.14
CA PHE A 128 -2.56 11.99 -0.12
C PHE A 128 -2.71 11.12 1.13
N ILE A 129 -1.69 10.32 1.44
CA ILE A 129 -1.69 9.44 2.60
C ILE A 129 -1.79 10.26 3.89
N HIS A 130 -1.04 11.35 3.99
CA HIS A 130 -1.07 12.23 5.16
C HIS A 130 -2.48 12.78 5.40
N ARG A 131 -3.11 13.33 4.36
CA ARG A 131 -4.47 13.87 4.46
C ARG A 131 -5.48 12.77 4.78
N TYR A 132 -5.34 11.60 4.17
CA TYR A 132 -6.21 10.46 4.44
C TYR A 132 -6.12 10.06 5.92
N ASN A 133 -4.92 9.88 6.45
CA ASN A 133 -4.71 9.49 7.84
C ASN A 133 -5.27 10.53 8.81
N LEU A 134 -5.08 11.84 8.50
CA LEU A 134 -5.66 12.91 9.31
C LEU A 134 -7.19 12.87 9.31
N SER A 135 -7.81 12.50 8.19
CA SER A 135 -9.28 12.44 8.09
C SER A 135 -9.89 11.37 8.99
N LEU A 136 -9.09 10.39 9.43
CA LEU A 136 -9.54 9.31 10.32
C LEU A 136 -9.50 9.69 11.79
N LEU A 137 -8.84 10.81 12.13
CA LEU A 137 -8.77 11.26 13.52
C LEU A 137 -10.13 11.82 13.96
N PRO A 138 -10.50 11.62 15.26
CA PRO A 138 -11.75 12.16 15.76
C PRO A 138 -11.80 13.69 15.59
N LYS A 139 -12.93 14.19 15.14
CA LYS A 139 -13.17 15.64 15.06
C LYS A 139 -13.47 16.14 16.47
N LYS A 140 -12.77 17.18 16.85
CA LYS A 140 -13.06 17.88 18.11
C LYS A 140 -14.25 18.83 17.94
#